data_8e929b6ea099ced0d44d603964706a7b
#
_entry.id   8e929b6ea099ced0d44d603964706a7b
#
_cell.length_a   1.000
_cell.length_b   1.000
_cell.length_c   1.000
_cell.angle_alpha   90.00
_cell.angle_beta   90.00
_cell.angle_gamma   90.00
#
_symmetry.space_group_name_H-M   'P 1'
#
loop_
_entity.id
_entity.type
_entity.pdbx_description
1 polymer ?
#
loop_
_entity_poly.entity_id
_entity_poly.type
_entity_poly.pdbx_seq_one_letter_code
_entity_poly.pdbx_strand_id
1 'polypeptide(L)'
;MAEKILLERNIKEACGIFGIISRDSSELARKVYFGLFALQHRGQESAGIAVSYQKDKAVYYKNMGLVNDVFKEAELELLPPTTVAVGHVRYSTTGSSNVVNAQPVVFYGKKGRMAVAHNGNVVN
;
A
#
# COMPACT_ATOMS: atom_id res chain seq x y z
N MET A 1 -5.23 -19.82 16.32
CA MET A 1 -4.41 -20.94 15.78
C MET A 1 -4.71 -21.17 14.29
N ALA A 2 -5.96 -21.42 13.93
CA ALA A 2 -6.35 -21.60 12.53
C ALA A 2 -6.10 -20.36 11.68
N GLU A 3 -6.37 -19.17 12.20
CA GLU A 3 -6.13 -17.91 11.52
C GLU A 3 -4.65 -17.69 11.22
N LYS A 4 -3.78 -18.04 12.15
CA LYS A 4 -2.34 -17.91 11.96
C LYS A 4 -1.83 -18.83 10.85
N ILE A 5 -2.34 -20.04 10.77
CA ILE A 5 -1.96 -21.00 9.73
C ILE A 5 -2.43 -20.52 8.35
N LEU A 6 -3.65 -20.00 8.26
CA LEU A 6 -4.17 -19.45 7.02
C LEU A 6 -3.37 -18.23 6.56
N LEU A 7 -2.99 -17.38 7.51
CA LEU A 7 -2.17 -16.21 7.23
C LEU A 7 -0.81 -16.62 6.68
N GLU A 8 -0.16 -17.60 7.27
CA GLU A 8 1.14 -18.08 6.81
C GLU A 8 1.08 -18.69 5.41
N ARG A 9 0.00 -19.37 5.08
CA ARG A 9 -0.21 -19.92 3.73
C ARG A 9 -0.37 -18.82 2.70
N ASN A 10 -1.13 -17.78 3.03
CA ASN A 10 -1.39 -16.67 2.12
C ASN A 10 -0.16 -15.79 1.91
N ILE A 11 0.67 -15.66 2.92
CA ILE A 11 1.88 -14.83 2.89
C ILE A 11 2.88 -15.28 1.83
N LYS A 12 2.94 -16.57 1.51
CA LYS A 12 3.89 -17.09 0.51
C LYS A 12 3.54 -16.69 -0.91
N GLU A 13 2.29 -16.37 -1.18
CA GLU A 13 1.79 -16.17 -2.55
C GLU A 13 1.04 -14.85 -2.74
N ALA A 14 0.68 -14.19 -1.66
CA ALA A 14 -0.17 -13.00 -1.72
C ALA A 14 0.55 -11.75 -1.25
N CYS A 15 0.28 -10.64 -1.92
CA CYS A 15 0.70 -9.32 -1.47
C CYS A 15 -0.05 -8.94 -0.19
N GLY A 16 0.47 -7.96 0.55
CA GLY A 16 -0.19 -7.45 1.73
C GLY A 16 -0.89 -6.13 1.46
N ILE A 17 -2.11 -5.99 1.95
CA ILE A 17 -2.88 -4.74 1.89
C ILE A 17 -3.23 -4.31 3.29
N PHE A 18 -3.12 -3.01 3.56
CA PHE A 18 -3.53 -2.42 4.83
C PHE A 18 -4.25 -1.10 4.58
N GLY A 19 -5.46 -0.95 5.10
CA GLY A 19 -6.25 0.27 4.91
C GLY A 19 -6.83 0.77 6.22
N ILE A 20 -6.98 2.08 6.34
CA ILE A 20 -7.56 2.74 7.51
C ILE A 20 -8.52 3.82 7.06
N ILE A 21 -9.67 3.88 7.72
CA ILE A 21 -10.63 4.98 7.61
C ILE A 21 -10.79 5.57 9.00
N SER A 22 -10.76 6.89 9.09
CA SER A 22 -10.93 7.62 10.36
C SER A 22 -11.94 8.74 10.17
N ARG A 23 -12.64 9.08 11.24
CA ARG A 23 -13.57 10.23 11.23
C ARG A 23 -12.83 11.54 11.11
N ASP A 24 -11.72 11.64 11.84
CA ASP A 24 -10.92 12.86 11.90
C ASP A 24 -9.64 12.69 11.10
N SER A 25 -9.24 13.75 10.42
CA SER A 25 -7.98 13.78 9.70
C SER A 25 -6.82 13.60 10.67
N SER A 26 -5.93 12.67 10.34
CA SER A 26 -4.75 12.40 11.15
C SER A 26 -3.66 11.79 10.28
N GLU A 27 -2.50 11.51 10.85
CA GLU A 27 -1.37 10.93 10.13
C GLU A 27 -1.58 9.43 9.87
N LEU A 28 -2.61 9.11 9.09
CA LEU A 28 -2.95 7.72 8.78
C LEU A 28 -1.87 7.03 7.97
N ALA A 29 -1.12 7.76 7.14
CA ALA A 29 -0.02 7.18 6.38
C ALA A 29 1.00 6.52 7.29
N ARG A 30 1.30 7.14 8.42
CA ARG A 30 2.24 6.61 9.41
C ARG A 30 1.70 5.31 10.03
N LYS A 31 0.41 5.26 10.30
CA LYS A 31 -0.23 4.05 10.80
C LYS A 31 -0.25 2.93 9.75
N VAL A 32 -0.51 3.29 8.50
CA VAL A 32 -0.45 2.32 7.39
C VAL A 32 0.98 1.80 7.24
N TYR A 33 1.98 2.65 7.37
CA TYR A 33 3.38 2.23 7.34
C TYR A 33 3.64 1.11 8.35
N PHE A 34 3.20 1.27 9.59
CA PHE A 34 3.38 0.23 10.61
C PHE A 34 2.62 -1.05 10.26
N GLY A 35 1.42 -0.92 9.69
CA GLY A 35 0.67 -2.07 9.21
C GLY A 35 1.39 -2.82 8.10
N LEU A 36 1.96 -2.10 7.15
CA LEU A 36 2.73 -2.70 6.06
C LEU A 36 4.01 -3.34 6.57
N PHE A 37 4.67 -2.71 7.53
CA PHE A 37 5.86 -3.27 8.15
C PHE A 37 5.55 -4.63 8.80
N ALA A 38 4.40 -4.74 9.46
CA ALA A 38 3.96 -5.98 10.05
C ALA A 38 3.63 -7.06 9.01
N LEU A 39 3.22 -6.66 7.80
CA LEU A 39 2.93 -7.57 6.69
C LEU A 39 4.17 -7.89 5.85
N GLN A 40 5.29 -7.24 6.12
CA GLN A 40 6.51 -7.43 5.37
C GLN A 40 7.13 -8.80 5.65
N HIS A 41 7.46 -9.50 4.58
CA HIS A 41 8.09 -10.81 4.66
C HIS A 41 9.24 -10.90 3.66
N ARG A 42 9.99 -11.99 3.77
CA ARG A 42 11.06 -12.31 2.84
C ARG A 42 10.51 -12.38 1.41
N GLY A 43 11.19 -11.70 0.49
CA GLY A 43 10.77 -11.63 -0.90
C GLY A 43 9.92 -10.41 -1.25
N GLN A 44 9.62 -9.58 -0.28
CA GLN A 44 8.90 -8.32 -0.53
C GLN A 44 9.79 -7.40 -1.37
N GLU A 45 9.24 -6.87 -2.46
CA GLU A 45 10.03 -6.11 -3.44
C GLU A 45 9.60 -4.67 -3.64
N SER A 46 8.36 -4.30 -3.27
CA SER A 46 7.91 -2.91 -3.39
C SER A 46 6.87 -2.60 -2.34
N ALA A 47 6.72 -1.32 -2.06
CA ALA A 47 5.73 -0.83 -1.10
C ALA A 47 5.17 0.50 -1.57
N GLY A 48 3.93 0.79 -1.21
CA GLY A 48 3.29 2.05 -1.54
C GLY A 48 2.19 2.40 -0.57
N ILE A 49 1.95 3.68 -0.41
CA ILE A 49 0.86 4.22 0.40
C ILE A 49 0.19 5.33 -0.39
N ALA A 50 -1.14 5.33 -0.41
CA ALA A 50 -1.95 6.41 -0.97
C ALA A 50 -2.91 6.92 0.08
N VAL A 51 -3.12 8.23 0.09
CA VAL A 51 -4.03 8.89 1.03
C VAL A 51 -4.98 9.78 0.25
N SER A 52 -6.20 9.93 0.75
CA SER A 52 -7.12 10.92 0.20
C SER A 52 -6.64 12.32 0.56
N TYR A 53 -6.85 13.25 -0.34
CA TYR A 53 -6.43 14.63 -0.15
C TYR A 53 -7.47 15.56 -0.77
N GLN A 54 -8.00 16.47 0.05
CA GLN A 54 -9.10 17.32 -0.36
C GLN A 54 -10.26 16.48 -0.90
N LYS A 55 -11.16 17.07 -1.68
CA LYS A 55 -12.39 16.38 -2.07
C LYS A 55 -12.19 15.28 -3.11
N ASP A 56 -11.39 15.55 -4.15
CA ASP A 56 -11.32 14.68 -5.32
C ASP A 56 -9.89 14.28 -5.68
N LYS A 57 -8.97 14.33 -4.70
CA LYS A 57 -7.55 14.09 -4.93
C LYS A 57 -7.01 12.94 -4.10
N ALA A 58 -5.94 12.36 -4.58
CA ALA A 58 -5.16 11.38 -3.84
C ALA A 58 -3.69 11.74 -3.96
N VAL A 59 -2.95 11.58 -2.87
CA VAL A 59 -1.51 11.72 -2.83
C VAL A 59 -0.93 10.37 -2.51
N TYR A 60 0.14 9.99 -3.19
CA TYR A 60 0.74 8.69 -2.97
C TYR A 60 2.26 8.75 -3.12
N TYR A 61 2.90 7.79 -2.49
CA TYR A 61 4.30 7.49 -2.71
C TYR A 61 4.49 5.98 -2.75
N LYS A 62 5.26 5.51 -3.71
CA LYS A 62 5.59 4.09 -3.84
C LYS A 62 6.95 3.94 -4.50
N ASN A 63 7.64 2.87 -4.14
CA ASN A 63 8.94 2.57 -4.73
C ASN A 63 9.29 1.11 -4.55
N MET A 64 10.35 0.71 -5.23
CA MET A 64 10.95 -0.61 -5.04
C MET A 64 11.76 -0.62 -3.74
N GLY A 65 11.74 -1.73 -3.05
CA GLY A 65 12.47 -1.92 -1.81
C GLY A 65 11.58 -2.40 -0.66
N LEU A 66 12.21 -2.62 0.48
CA LEU A 66 11.50 -2.98 1.70
C LEU A 66 10.72 -1.79 2.26
N VAL A 67 9.69 -2.06 3.02
CA VAL A 67 8.82 -1.01 3.58
C VAL A 67 9.65 0.06 4.30
N ASN A 68 10.59 -0.36 5.13
CA ASN A 68 11.42 0.58 5.90
C ASN A 68 12.50 1.28 5.07
N ASP A 69 12.77 0.82 3.87
CA ASP A 69 13.67 1.50 2.93
C ASP A 69 12.89 2.47 2.05
N VAL A 70 11.69 2.10 1.64
CA VAL A 70 10.82 2.94 0.81
C VAL A 70 10.30 4.14 1.59
N PHE A 71 9.91 3.93 2.86
CA PHE A 71 9.32 4.96 3.69
C PHE A 71 10.25 5.35 4.83
N LYS A 72 11.03 6.38 4.61
CA LYS A 72 11.73 7.11 5.66
C LYS A 72 10.83 8.26 6.13
N GLU A 73 11.26 9.00 7.13
CA GLU A 73 10.50 10.13 7.66
C GLU A 73 10.14 11.14 6.55
N ALA A 74 11.09 11.42 5.65
CA ALA A 74 10.86 12.37 4.56
C ALA A 74 9.72 11.93 3.62
N GLU A 75 9.64 10.64 3.28
CA GLU A 75 8.58 10.13 2.40
C GLU A 75 7.23 10.12 3.11
N LEU A 76 7.20 9.78 4.39
CA LEU A 76 5.97 9.83 5.17
C LEU A 76 5.43 11.25 5.28
N GLU A 77 6.31 12.25 5.38
CA GLU A 77 5.92 13.66 5.43
C GLU A 77 5.31 14.17 4.13
N LEU A 78 5.58 13.50 3.00
CA LEU A 78 4.94 13.83 1.72
C LEU A 78 3.45 13.49 1.71
N LEU A 79 3.01 12.62 2.60
CA LEU A 79 1.63 12.15 2.66
C LEU A 79 0.88 12.95 3.74
N PRO A 80 -0.03 13.86 3.33
CA PRO A 80 -0.69 14.74 4.28
C PRO A 80 -1.63 14.01 5.23
N PRO A 81 -2.02 14.65 6.35
CA PRO A 81 -3.08 14.13 7.19
C PRO A 81 -4.34 13.86 6.37
N THR A 82 -5.04 12.78 6.71
CA THR A 82 -6.15 12.30 5.89
C THR A 82 -7.14 11.53 6.75
N THR A 83 -8.31 11.25 6.17
CA THR A 83 -9.31 10.36 6.76
C THR A 83 -9.31 8.98 6.13
N VAL A 84 -8.61 8.79 5.01
CA VAL A 84 -8.54 7.49 4.31
C VAL A 84 -7.14 7.26 3.79
N ALA A 85 -6.55 6.12 4.13
CA ALA A 85 -5.25 5.71 3.63
C ALA A 85 -5.26 4.22 3.30
N VAL A 86 -4.55 3.84 2.24
CA VAL A 86 -4.36 2.44 1.85
C VAL A 86 -2.91 2.21 1.49
N GLY A 87 -2.38 1.07 1.91
CA GLY A 87 -1.02 0.67 1.61
C GLY A 87 -0.96 -0.73 1.04
N HIS A 88 0.15 -1.03 0.39
CA HIS A 88 0.38 -2.30 -0.29
C HIS A 88 1.86 -2.68 -0.22
N VAL A 89 2.12 -3.96 0.02
CA VAL A 89 3.43 -4.56 -0.18
C VAL A 89 3.31 -5.65 -1.24
N ARG A 90 4.21 -5.63 -2.19
CA ARG A 90 4.20 -6.57 -3.31
C ARG A 90 5.28 -7.62 -3.14
N TYR A 91 4.90 -8.85 -3.45
CA TYR A 91 5.81 -9.98 -3.55
C TYR A 91 5.90 -10.42 -5.00
N SER A 92 7.11 -10.75 -5.45
CA SER A 92 7.33 -11.13 -6.83
C SER A 92 6.77 -12.53 -7.08
N THR A 93 5.73 -12.60 -7.88
CA THR A 93 5.17 -13.87 -8.35
C THR A 93 5.15 -13.93 -9.87
N THR A 94 4.67 -12.87 -10.52
CA THR A 94 4.63 -12.75 -11.98
C THR A 94 4.78 -11.29 -12.37
N GLY A 95 5.23 -11.05 -13.59
CA GLY A 95 5.40 -9.71 -14.12
C GLY A 95 6.77 -9.12 -13.83
N SER A 96 7.05 -7.98 -14.38
CA SER A 96 8.33 -7.30 -14.20
C SER A 96 8.43 -6.60 -12.84
N SER A 97 9.61 -6.67 -12.25
CA SER A 97 9.90 -6.03 -10.98
C SER A 97 10.32 -4.59 -11.22
N ASN A 98 9.34 -3.70 -11.38
CA ASN A 98 9.61 -2.27 -11.50
C ASN A 98 8.52 -1.45 -10.83
N VAL A 99 8.80 -0.16 -10.63
CA VAL A 99 7.93 0.74 -9.86
C VAL A 99 6.54 0.93 -10.51
N VAL A 100 6.43 0.72 -11.81
CA VAL A 100 5.14 0.82 -12.50
C VAL A 100 4.14 -0.19 -11.96
N ASN A 101 4.63 -1.37 -11.57
CA ASN A 101 3.80 -2.44 -11.04
C ASN A 101 3.58 -2.34 -9.52
N ALA A 102 4.24 -1.41 -8.86
CA ALA A 102 4.03 -1.17 -7.43
C ALA A 102 2.63 -0.59 -7.21
N GLN A 103 2.05 -0.96 -6.09
CA GLN A 103 0.71 -0.51 -5.72
C GLN A 103 0.77 0.38 -4.46
N PRO A 104 -0.24 1.22 -4.20
CA PRO A 104 -1.50 1.36 -4.93
C PRO A 104 -1.31 1.96 -6.33
N VAL A 105 -2.21 1.59 -7.24
CA VAL A 105 -2.28 2.21 -8.56
C VAL A 105 -3.23 3.39 -8.48
N VAL A 106 -2.79 4.55 -8.92
CA VAL A 106 -3.60 5.78 -8.88
C VAL A 106 -3.96 6.17 -10.30
N PHE A 107 -5.22 6.40 -10.54
CA PHE A 107 -5.71 6.80 -11.85
C PHE A 107 -6.80 7.86 -11.75
N TYR A 108 -7.05 8.53 -12.87
CA TYR A 108 -8.02 9.60 -12.95
C TYR A 108 -9.35 9.07 -13.46
N GLY A 109 -10.41 9.30 -12.69
CA GLY A 109 -11.77 9.01 -13.11
C GLY A 109 -12.57 10.28 -13.33
N LYS A 110 -13.80 10.12 -13.79
CA LYS A 110 -14.70 11.27 -14.01
C LYS A 110 -14.99 12.04 -12.72
N LYS A 111 -14.90 11.38 -11.58
CA LYS A 111 -15.19 11.97 -10.27
C LYS A 111 -13.94 12.30 -9.46
N GLY A 112 -12.76 12.27 -10.07
CA GLY A 112 -11.51 12.57 -9.39
C GLY A 112 -10.49 11.45 -9.47
N ARG A 113 -9.51 11.47 -8.59
CA ARG A 113 -8.48 10.44 -8.49
C ARG A 113 -8.94 9.25 -7.66
N MET A 114 -8.57 8.07 -8.09
CA MET A 114 -8.80 6.84 -7.34
C MET A 114 -7.49 6.11 -7.12
N ALA A 115 -7.33 5.55 -5.94
CA ALA A 115 -6.22 4.67 -5.61
C ALA A 115 -6.76 3.26 -5.36
N VAL A 116 -6.16 2.28 -6.00
CA VAL A 116 -6.59 0.88 -5.89
C VAL A 116 -5.42 -0.01 -5.56
N ALA A 117 -5.62 -0.89 -4.61
CA ALA A 117 -4.66 -1.95 -4.28
C ALA A 117 -5.40 -3.28 -4.23
N HIS A 118 -4.76 -4.34 -4.72
CA HIS A 118 -5.37 -5.67 -4.70
C HIS A 118 -4.32 -6.76 -4.49
N ASN A 119 -4.77 -7.88 -3.97
CA ASN A 119 -3.98 -9.10 -3.88
C ASN A 119 -4.34 -10.02 -5.04
N GLY A 120 -3.32 -10.49 -5.76
CA GLY A 120 -3.50 -11.41 -6.86
C GLY A 120 -3.11 -10.82 -8.19
N ASN A 121 -3.38 -11.56 -9.26
CA ASN A 121 -3.11 -11.15 -10.63
C ASN A 121 -4.41 -10.83 -11.34
N VAL A 122 -4.43 -9.68 -12.02
CA VAL A 122 -5.54 -9.36 -12.91
C VAL A 122 -5.20 -9.93 -14.27
N VAL A 123 -6.02 -10.88 -14.72
CA VAL A 123 -5.84 -11.53 -16.01
C VAL A 123 -6.89 -11.01 -16.96
N ASN A 124 -6.46 -10.17 -17.90
CA ASN A 124 -7.37 -9.74 -18.95
C ASN A 124 -6.70 -8.92 -20.00
#